data_2f1055d2feca79b18f3a5a4b238a3631
#
_entry.id   2f1055d2feca79b18f3a5a4b238a3631
#
_cell.length_a   1.000
_cell.length_b   1.000
_cell.length_c   1.000
_cell.angle_alpha   90.00
_cell.angle_beta   90.00
_cell.angle_gamma   90.00
#
_symmetry.space_group_name_H-M   'P 1'
#
loop_
_entity.id
_entity.type
_entity.pdbx_description
1 polymer ?
#
loop_
_entity_poly.entity_id
_entity_poly.type
_entity_poly.pdbx_seq_one_letter_code
_entity_poly.pdbx_strand_id
1 'polypeptide(L)'
;LGFNVLVFDCDFPQHSLTNMRERDKKTIMQNDYHKKLAMKQFQTINKKAYPIIKSKAENALEMASEYVSQSAVAPDVIFFDLPGTANTKGVLTTLKMMDFIFSPITADRLVVESTLGFTKAFLELPKNIEGNDQQKLWLFWNQVDGREKTSLYEAYQSVIKTLNLPIMETRIMDSKRFRKETDDTESYVFRSSLLPAETQLM
;
A
#
# COMPACT_ATOMS: atom_id res chain seq x y z
N LEU A 1 7.88 -8.15 11.66
CA LEU A 1 8.29 -9.27 10.80
C LEU A 1 9.80 -9.29 10.47
N GLY A 2 10.54 -8.22 10.74
CA GLY A 2 11.99 -8.18 10.59
C GLY A 2 12.55 -7.94 9.17
N PHE A 3 11.70 -7.74 8.17
CA PHE A 3 12.14 -7.40 6.81
C PHE A 3 12.77 -6.02 6.69
N ASN A 4 13.73 -5.87 5.79
CA ASN A 4 14.22 -4.58 5.32
C ASN A 4 13.28 -4.09 4.22
N VAL A 5 12.56 -3.01 4.49
CA VAL A 5 11.53 -2.49 3.60
C VAL A 5 11.98 -1.16 3.02
N LEU A 6 11.71 -0.95 1.74
CA LEU A 6 11.83 0.32 1.03
C LEU A 6 10.49 0.67 0.42
N VAL A 7 10.12 1.94 0.43
CA VAL A 7 8.88 2.42 -0.18
C VAL A 7 9.18 3.56 -1.14
N PHE A 8 8.66 3.48 -2.35
CA PHE A 8 8.60 4.58 -3.30
C PHE A 8 7.20 5.19 -3.32
N ASP A 9 7.11 6.45 -2.92
CA ASP A 9 5.89 7.26 -2.97
C ASP A 9 5.81 7.92 -4.35
N CYS A 10 5.06 7.29 -5.26
CA CYS A 10 4.95 7.69 -6.66
C CYS A 10 3.66 8.46 -6.95
N ASP A 11 2.86 8.81 -5.94
CA ASP A 11 1.64 9.59 -6.08
C ASP A 11 1.95 11.09 -6.28
N PHE A 12 2.64 11.40 -7.37
CA PHE A 12 3.00 12.78 -7.74
C PHE A 12 1.76 13.54 -8.26
N PRO A 13 1.55 14.81 -7.88
CA PRO A 13 2.42 15.65 -7.03
C PRO A 13 2.09 15.56 -5.53
N GLN A 14 1.16 14.73 -5.12
CA GLN A 14 0.59 14.72 -3.75
C GLN A 14 1.57 14.15 -2.73
N HIS A 15 2.26 13.06 -3.07
CA HIS A 15 3.16 12.34 -2.17
C HIS A 15 2.56 12.11 -0.78
N SER A 16 1.36 11.54 -0.77
CA SER A 16 0.52 11.43 0.42
C SER A 16 1.18 10.63 1.53
N LEU A 17 1.88 9.56 1.19
CA LEU A 17 2.55 8.68 2.17
C LEU A 17 3.74 9.38 2.82
N THR A 18 4.53 10.12 2.04
CA THR A 18 5.66 10.89 2.56
C THR A 18 5.19 12.01 3.49
N ASN A 19 4.16 12.73 3.08
CA ASN A 19 3.60 13.82 3.89
C ASN A 19 3.01 13.28 5.21
N MET A 20 2.39 12.10 5.17
CA MET A 20 1.89 11.39 6.35
C MET A 20 3.05 11.00 7.29
N ARG A 21 4.14 10.46 6.76
CA ARG A 21 5.35 10.12 7.53
C ARG A 21 5.94 11.33 8.26
N GLU A 22 6.03 12.47 7.60
CA GLU A 22 6.56 13.68 8.21
C GLU A 22 5.63 14.23 9.31
N ARG A 23 4.31 14.15 9.14
CA ARG A 23 3.34 14.49 10.21
C ARG A 23 3.48 13.56 11.40
N ASP A 24 3.50 12.26 11.19
CA ASP A 24 3.64 11.26 12.24
C ASP A 24 4.95 11.45 13.01
N LYS A 25 6.06 11.67 12.30
CA LYS A 25 7.37 11.97 12.88
C LYS A 25 7.32 13.24 13.76
N LYS A 26 6.70 14.30 13.29
CA LYS A 26 6.53 15.53 14.06
C LYS A 26 5.75 15.27 15.34
N THR A 27 4.64 14.55 15.28
CA THR A 27 3.81 14.19 16.43
C THR A 27 4.60 13.36 17.44
N ILE A 28 5.35 12.36 17.00
CA ILE A 28 6.24 11.57 17.87
C ILE A 28 7.28 12.44 18.56
N MET A 29 7.92 13.35 17.80
CA MET A 29 8.98 14.21 18.32
C MET A 29 8.48 15.28 19.29
N GLN A 30 7.21 15.59 19.30
CA GLN A 30 6.58 16.55 20.23
C GLN A 30 6.05 15.90 21.51
N ASN A 31 6.00 14.57 21.58
CA ASN A 31 5.42 13.83 22.70
C ASN A 31 6.44 12.86 23.31
N ASP A 32 6.79 13.05 24.57
CA ASP A 32 7.81 12.23 25.24
C ASP A 32 7.39 10.76 25.44
N TYR A 33 6.11 10.49 25.59
CA TYR A 33 5.59 9.12 25.63
C TYR A 33 5.83 8.42 24.29
N HIS A 34 5.46 9.05 23.17
CA HIS A 34 5.66 8.49 21.84
C HIS A 34 7.14 8.34 21.48
N LYS A 35 8.00 9.29 21.90
CA LYS A 35 9.48 9.14 21.75
C LYS A 35 9.99 7.88 22.44
N LYS A 36 9.58 7.66 23.69
CA LYS A 36 10.00 6.48 24.47
C LYS A 36 9.52 5.18 23.79
N LEU A 37 8.28 5.15 23.30
CA LEU A 37 7.76 4.00 22.54
C LEU A 37 8.54 3.73 21.27
N ALA A 38 8.82 4.77 20.48
CA ALA A 38 9.60 4.65 19.25
C ALA A 38 11.03 4.16 19.54
N MET A 39 11.70 4.71 20.54
CA MET A 39 13.02 4.26 20.95
C MET A 39 13.00 2.78 21.36
N LYS A 40 12.06 2.38 22.20
CA LYS A 40 11.92 0.99 22.64
C LYS A 40 11.69 0.07 21.45
N GLN A 41 10.79 0.44 20.52
CA GLN A 41 10.50 -0.35 19.33
C GLN A 41 11.75 -0.56 18.48
N PHE A 42 12.44 0.53 18.09
CA PHE A 42 13.60 0.44 17.22
C PHE A 42 14.79 -0.28 17.86
N GLN A 43 14.96 -0.15 19.18
CA GLN A 43 15.93 -0.96 19.93
C GLN A 43 15.56 -2.44 19.91
N THR A 44 14.30 -2.78 20.16
CA THR A 44 13.83 -4.18 20.21
C THR A 44 13.99 -4.88 18.87
N ILE A 45 13.65 -4.22 17.77
CA ILE A 45 13.75 -4.80 16.42
C ILE A 45 15.15 -4.63 15.81
N ASN A 46 16.04 -3.87 16.47
CA ASN A 46 17.38 -3.52 15.99
C ASN A 46 17.39 -2.97 14.55
N LYS A 47 16.41 -2.13 14.23
CA LYS A 47 16.22 -1.54 12.88
C LYS A 47 15.80 -0.08 12.99
N LYS A 48 16.09 0.68 11.97
CA LYS A 48 15.56 2.03 11.78
C LYS A 48 14.17 1.97 11.10
N ALA A 49 13.45 3.09 11.15
CA ALA A 49 12.25 3.24 10.33
C ALA A 49 12.60 3.04 8.84
N TYR A 50 11.78 2.27 8.13
CA TYR A 50 12.00 2.05 6.70
C TYR A 50 11.94 3.36 5.92
N PRO A 51 12.81 3.55 4.91
CA PRO A 51 12.82 4.76 4.10
C PRO A 51 11.59 4.85 3.19
N ILE A 52 11.12 6.08 2.98
CA ILE A 52 10.12 6.42 1.96
C ILE A 52 10.77 7.45 1.05
N ILE A 53 10.83 7.15 -0.24
CA ILE A 53 11.47 7.96 -1.27
C ILE A 53 10.40 8.51 -2.21
N LYS A 54 10.37 9.82 -2.39
CA LYS A 54 9.50 10.46 -3.39
C LYS A 54 10.01 10.15 -4.79
N SER A 55 9.10 9.76 -5.67
CA SER A 55 9.40 9.53 -7.08
C SER A 55 8.22 9.89 -7.96
N LYS A 56 8.42 9.82 -9.27
CA LYS A 56 7.35 9.64 -10.24
C LYS A 56 7.34 8.17 -10.67
N ALA A 57 6.19 7.68 -11.11
CA ALA A 57 6.07 6.29 -11.53
C ALA A 57 7.10 5.89 -12.60
N GLU A 58 7.35 6.78 -13.58
CA GLU A 58 8.32 6.56 -14.66
C GLU A 58 9.77 6.42 -14.21
N ASN A 59 10.15 7.01 -13.07
CA ASN A 59 11.53 7.02 -12.56
C ASN A 59 11.76 5.99 -11.44
N ALA A 60 10.68 5.42 -10.91
CA ALA A 60 10.71 4.65 -9.68
C ALA A 60 11.57 3.38 -9.79
N LEU A 61 11.55 2.71 -10.92
CA LEU A 61 12.34 1.48 -11.15
C LEU A 61 13.84 1.78 -11.23
N GLU A 62 14.23 2.83 -11.93
CA GLU A 62 15.63 3.26 -12.02
C GLU A 62 16.15 3.64 -10.64
N MET A 63 15.42 4.48 -9.92
CA MET A 63 15.77 4.86 -8.54
C MET A 63 15.84 3.66 -7.59
N ALA A 64 14.98 2.66 -7.77
CA ALA A 64 15.03 1.44 -6.97
C ALA A 64 16.27 0.61 -7.26
N SER A 65 16.63 0.46 -8.52
CA SER A 65 17.86 -0.23 -8.95
C SER A 65 19.10 0.47 -8.41
N GLU A 66 19.16 1.79 -8.51
CA GLU A 66 20.25 2.59 -7.97
C GLU A 66 20.34 2.44 -6.44
N TYR A 67 19.22 2.54 -5.72
CA TYR A 67 19.21 2.36 -4.28
C TYR A 67 19.73 0.98 -3.87
N VAL A 68 19.28 -0.08 -4.53
CA VAL A 68 19.73 -1.46 -4.25
C VAL A 68 21.23 -1.60 -4.49
N SER A 69 21.75 -1.04 -5.58
CA SER A 69 23.19 -1.13 -5.93
C SER A 69 24.10 -0.41 -4.94
N GLN A 70 23.60 0.66 -4.30
CA GLN A 70 24.36 1.48 -3.35
C GLN A 70 24.15 1.04 -1.90
N SER A 71 23.18 0.17 -1.62
CA SER A 71 22.84 -0.24 -0.27
C SER A 71 23.78 -1.29 0.26
N ALA A 72 24.32 -1.08 1.47
CA ALA A 72 25.10 -2.11 2.18
C ALA A 72 24.27 -3.36 2.52
N VAL A 73 22.97 -3.19 2.72
CA VAL A 73 22.00 -4.26 2.93
C VAL A 73 20.84 -4.02 1.99
N ALA A 74 20.62 -4.94 1.06
CA ALA A 74 19.52 -4.84 0.12
C ALA A 74 18.16 -4.93 0.85
N PRO A 75 17.13 -4.21 0.38
CA PRO A 75 15.77 -4.42 0.87
C PRO A 75 15.26 -5.81 0.51
N ASP A 76 14.55 -6.44 1.46
CA ASP A 76 13.85 -7.71 1.23
C ASP A 76 12.56 -7.48 0.44
N VAL A 77 11.94 -6.30 0.61
CA VAL A 77 10.68 -5.90 -0.05
C VAL A 77 10.72 -4.43 -0.42
N ILE A 78 10.33 -4.13 -1.66
CA ILE A 78 10.15 -2.77 -2.15
C ILE A 78 8.68 -2.56 -2.50
N PHE A 79 8.06 -1.56 -1.87
CA PHE A 79 6.71 -1.14 -2.21
C PHE A 79 6.74 0.09 -3.12
N PHE A 80 5.89 0.08 -4.15
CA PHE A 80 5.64 1.23 -5.01
C PHE A 80 4.19 1.67 -4.81
N ASP A 81 4.01 2.85 -4.20
CA ASP A 81 2.70 3.48 -4.03
C ASP A 81 2.39 4.30 -5.29
N LEU A 82 1.66 3.68 -6.20
CA LEU A 82 1.38 4.24 -7.53
C LEU A 82 0.09 5.06 -7.51
N PRO A 83 -0.01 6.13 -8.34
CA PRO A 83 -1.22 6.91 -8.44
C PRO A 83 -2.39 6.05 -8.97
N GLY A 84 -3.61 6.34 -8.49
CA GLY A 84 -4.81 5.62 -8.90
C GLY A 84 -5.20 5.78 -10.39
N THR A 85 -4.53 6.69 -11.12
CA THR A 85 -4.70 6.88 -12.56
C THR A 85 -3.74 5.98 -13.33
N ALA A 86 -4.15 4.77 -13.60
CA ALA A 86 -3.32 3.75 -14.27
C ALA A 86 -3.03 4.03 -15.76
N ASN A 87 -3.61 5.07 -16.34
CA ASN A 87 -3.55 5.31 -17.79
C ASN A 87 -2.28 6.00 -18.28
N THR A 88 -1.32 6.28 -17.41
CA THR A 88 -0.04 6.84 -17.85
C THR A 88 0.93 5.73 -18.23
N LYS A 89 1.69 5.95 -19.32
CA LYS A 89 2.70 4.99 -19.79
C LYS A 89 3.69 4.58 -18.69
N GLY A 90 4.08 5.53 -17.83
CA GLY A 90 4.99 5.29 -16.71
C GLY A 90 4.42 4.30 -15.69
N VAL A 91 3.16 4.46 -15.29
CA VAL A 91 2.49 3.56 -14.34
C VAL A 91 2.41 2.14 -14.90
N LEU A 92 1.98 1.99 -16.16
CA LEU A 92 1.87 0.67 -16.79
C LEU A 92 3.24 -0.02 -16.92
N THR A 93 4.29 0.72 -17.26
CA THR A 93 5.65 0.17 -17.35
C THR A 93 6.11 -0.32 -15.97
N THR A 94 5.89 0.47 -14.93
CA THR A 94 6.25 0.09 -13.56
C THR A 94 5.46 -1.13 -13.11
N LEU A 95 4.15 -1.16 -13.33
CA LEU A 95 3.29 -2.31 -12.97
C LEU A 95 3.75 -3.61 -13.64
N LYS A 96 4.18 -3.56 -14.90
CA LYS A 96 4.68 -4.75 -15.63
C LYS A 96 5.94 -5.38 -15.01
N MET A 97 6.70 -4.61 -14.24
CA MET A 97 7.93 -5.07 -13.60
C MET A 97 7.73 -5.52 -12.15
N MET A 98 6.50 -5.46 -11.63
CA MET A 98 6.19 -5.88 -10.26
C MET A 98 6.01 -7.39 -10.17
N ASP A 99 6.50 -7.99 -9.09
CA ASP A 99 6.24 -9.40 -8.77
C ASP A 99 4.79 -9.58 -8.31
N PHE A 100 4.28 -8.62 -7.54
CA PHE A 100 2.93 -8.63 -6.99
C PHE A 100 2.28 -7.25 -7.14
N ILE A 101 1.01 -7.25 -7.52
CA ILE A 101 0.17 -6.05 -7.61
C ILE A 101 -1.04 -6.25 -6.72
N PHE A 102 -1.27 -5.34 -5.79
CA PHE A 102 -2.44 -5.33 -4.92
C PHE A 102 -3.32 -4.14 -5.27
N SER A 103 -4.55 -4.42 -5.69
CA SER A 103 -5.52 -3.38 -6.06
C SER A 103 -6.70 -3.38 -5.09
N PRO A 104 -6.84 -2.34 -4.25
CA PRO A 104 -7.95 -2.23 -3.32
C PRO A 104 -9.26 -1.94 -4.05
N ILE A 105 -10.34 -2.55 -3.57
CA ILE A 105 -11.71 -2.32 -4.02
C ILE A 105 -12.58 -1.92 -2.82
N THR A 106 -13.42 -0.93 -2.98
CA THR A 106 -14.48 -0.59 -2.01
C THR A 106 -15.84 -0.96 -2.58
N ALA A 107 -16.85 -1.11 -1.71
CA ALA A 107 -18.22 -1.43 -2.15
C ALA A 107 -18.95 -0.19 -2.70
N ASP A 108 -18.27 0.59 -3.50
CA ASP A 108 -18.80 1.70 -4.29
C ASP A 108 -18.84 1.29 -5.77
N ARG A 109 -19.99 1.50 -6.42
CA ARG A 109 -20.20 1.07 -7.79
C ARG A 109 -19.18 1.63 -8.77
N LEU A 110 -18.86 2.91 -8.68
CA LEU A 110 -17.92 3.57 -9.59
C LEU A 110 -16.49 3.03 -9.37
N VAL A 111 -16.11 2.81 -8.11
CA VAL A 111 -14.81 2.21 -7.77
C VAL A 111 -14.73 0.77 -8.29
N VAL A 112 -15.78 -0.02 -8.10
CA VAL A 112 -15.83 -1.41 -8.63
C VAL A 112 -15.69 -1.41 -10.14
N GLU A 113 -16.54 -0.66 -10.86
CA GLU A 113 -16.53 -0.61 -12.33
C GLU A 113 -15.15 -0.17 -12.87
N SER A 114 -14.57 0.89 -12.28
CA SER A 114 -13.25 1.41 -12.66
C SER A 114 -12.14 0.39 -12.41
N THR A 115 -12.12 -0.22 -11.22
CA THR A 115 -11.08 -1.19 -10.83
C THR A 115 -11.17 -2.46 -11.67
N LEU A 116 -12.37 -2.97 -11.93
CA LEU A 116 -12.55 -4.16 -12.78
C LEU A 116 -12.14 -3.89 -14.23
N GLY A 117 -12.50 -2.71 -14.76
CA GLY A 117 -12.07 -2.28 -16.10
C GLY A 117 -10.54 -2.22 -16.21
N PHE A 118 -9.88 -1.60 -15.24
CA PHE A 118 -8.42 -1.56 -15.18
C PHE A 118 -7.82 -2.96 -15.09
N THR A 119 -8.31 -3.79 -14.16
CA THR A 119 -7.77 -5.13 -13.94
C THR A 119 -7.87 -5.98 -15.19
N LYS A 120 -9.03 -5.95 -15.89
CA LYS A 120 -9.22 -6.66 -17.14
C LYS A 120 -8.23 -6.18 -18.20
N ALA A 121 -8.15 -4.86 -18.42
CA ALA A 121 -7.25 -4.27 -19.40
C ALA A 121 -5.77 -4.61 -19.09
N PHE A 122 -5.39 -4.60 -17.82
CA PHE A 122 -4.04 -4.96 -17.38
C PHE A 122 -3.70 -6.44 -17.67
N LEU A 123 -4.63 -7.36 -17.39
CA LEU A 123 -4.43 -8.79 -17.63
C LEU A 123 -4.42 -9.15 -19.12
N GLU A 124 -5.02 -8.31 -19.98
CA GLU A 124 -5.01 -8.46 -21.44
C GLU A 124 -3.72 -7.91 -22.09
N LEU A 125 -2.87 -7.18 -21.32
CA LEU A 125 -1.61 -6.68 -21.86
C LEU A 125 -0.68 -7.83 -22.27
N PRO A 126 0.08 -7.70 -23.38
CA PRO A 126 1.05 -8.69 -23.77
C PRO A 126 2.03 -8.98 -22.63
N LYS A 127 2.17 -10.25 -22.29
CA LYS A 127 3.12 -10.69 -21.28
C LYS A 127 4.53 -10.48 -21.82
N ASN A 128 5.45 -10.06 -20.96
CA ASN A 128 6.86 -9.93 -21.35
C ASN A 128 7.43 -11.33 -21.65
N ILE A 129 8.20 -11.43 -22.73
CA ILE A 129 8.77 -12.68 -23.28
C ILE A 129 9.81 -13.31 -22.34
N GLU A 130 10.26 -12.63 -21.31
CA GLU A 130 11.31 -13.07 -20.38
C GLU A 130 10.79 -13.84 -19.15
N GLY A 131 9.95 -14.83 -19.37
CA GLY A 131 9.85 -15.95 -18.42
C GLY A 131 9.16 -15.72 -17.07
N ASN A 132 8.65 -14.54 -16.75
CA ASN A 132 7.89 -14.34 -15.52
C ASN A 132 6.39 -14.37 -15.82
N ASP A 133 5.88 -15.57 -16.07
CA ASP A 133 4.52 -15.84 -16.52
C ASP A 133 3.42 -15.62 -15.44
N GLN A 134 3.77 -15.13 -14.28
CA GLN A 134 2.84 -14.96 -13.17
C GLN A 134 2.93 -13.58 -12.56
N GLN A 135 2.58 -12.55 -13.32
CA GLN A 135 2.21 -11.30 -12.68
C GLN A 135 1.00 -11.55 -11.76
N LYS A 136 1.25 -11.51 -10.47
CA LYS A 136 0.23 -11.80 -9.47
C LYS A 136 -0.49 -10.49 -9.12
N LEU A 137 -1.49 -10.11 -9.91
CA LEU A 137 -2.42 -9.07 -9.54
C LEU A 137 -3.50 -9.67 -8.65
N TRP A 138 -3.74 -9.03 -7.50
CA TRP A 138 -4.77 -9.44 -6.56
C TRP A 138 -5.67 -8.26 -6.21
N LEU A 139 -6.96 -8.45 -6.39
CA LEU A 139 -7.97 -7.57 -5.83
C LEU A 139 -8.18 -7.92 -4.35
N PHE A 140 -8.52 -6.93 -3.54
CA PHE A 140 -8.94 -7.17 -2.16
C PHE A 140 -9.94 -6.12 -1.69
N TRP A 141 -10.88 -6.55 -0.85
CA TRP A 141 -11.84 -5.65 -0.26
C TRP A 141 -11.17 -4.74 0.78
N ASN A 142 -11.28 -3.45 0.59
CA ASN A 142 -10.82 -2.41 1.50
C ASN A 142 -11.99 -1.60 2.05
N GLN A 143 -11.85 -1.06 3.25
CA GLN A 143 -12.87 -0.25 3.92
C GLN A 143 -14.24 -0.96 4.03
N VAL A 144 -14.22 -2.25 4.33
CA VAL A 144 -15.46 -3.04 4.47
C VAL A 144 -16.23 -2.58 5.69
N ASP A 145 -17.43 -2.05 5.50
CA ASP A 145 -18.35 -1.72 6.61
C ASP A 145 -19.07 -2.99 7.05
N GLY A 146 -18.79 -3.43 8.27
CA GLY A 146 -19.43 -4.63 8.85
C GLY A 146 -20.94 -4.48 9.09
N ARG A 147 -21.51 -3.27 8.92
CA ARG A 147 -22.97 -3.00 9.02
C ARG A 147 -23.65 -3.10 7.66
N GLU A 148 -22.88 -3.06 6.57
CA GLU A 148 -23.43 -3.23 5.23
C GLU A 148 -23.95 -4.65 5.03
N LYS A 149 -25.03 -4.76 4.25
CA LYS A 149 -25.62 -6.06 3.94
C LYS A 149 -24.60 -6.93 3.19
N THR A 150 -24.37 -8.12 3.66
CA THR A 150 -23.48 -9.11 3.06
C THR A 150 -23.82 -9.35 1.58
N SER A 151 -25.09 -9.26 1.21
CA SER A 151 -25.59 -9.44 -0.18
C SER A 151 -24.97 -8.48 -1.18
N LEU A 152 -24.57 -7.26 -0.79
CA LEU A 152 -23.89 -6.31 -1.67
C LEU A 152 -22.50 -6.83 -2.07
N TYR A 153 -21.71 -7.24 -1.08
CA TYR A 153 -20.38 -7.80 -1.32
C TYR A 153 -20.45 -9.13 -2.09
N GLU A 154 -21.44 -9.97 -1.80
CA GLU A 154 -21.67 -11.23 -2.51
C GLU A 154 -22.00 -10.99 -3.99
N ALA A 155 -22.84 -10.00 -4.29
CA ALA A 155 -23.17 -9.63 -5.66
C ALA A 155 -21.93 -9.21 -6.44
N TYR A 156 -21.12 -8.28 -5.90
CA TYR A 156 -19.88 -7.86 -6.55
C TYR A 156 -18.88 -9.00 -6.66
N GLN A 157 -18.74 -9.82 -5.61
CA GLN A 157 -17.83 -10.96 -5.63
C GLN A 157 -18.24 -12.01 -6.68
N SER A 158 -19.54 -12.19 -6.91
CA SER A 158 -20.06 -13.03 -8.00
C SER A 158 -19.64 -12.49 -9.36
N VAL A 159 -19.76 -11.18 -9.60
CA VAL A 159 -19.30 -10.53 -10.83
C VAL A 159 -17.80 -10.72 -11.03
N ILE A 160 -16.99 -10.46 -9.99
CA ILE A 160 -15.53 -10.63 -10.05
C ILE A 160 -15.15 -12.07 -10.42
N LYS A 161 -15.82 -13.05 -9.81
CA LYS A 161 -15.62 -14.48 -10.11
C LYS A 161 -16.05 -14.84 -11.53
N THR A 162 -17.19 -14.30 -12.00
CA THR A 162 -17.67 -14.53 -13.37
C THR A 162 -16.67 -13.99 -14.41
N LEU A 163 -16.02 -12.88 -14.11
CA LEU A 163 -14.95 -12.31 -14.92
C LEU A 163 -13.60 -13.04 -14.77
N ASN A 164 -13.55 -14.07 -13.94
CA ASN A 164 -12.34 -14.84 -13.62
C ASN A 164 -11.17 -13.96 -13.14
N LEU A 165 -11.48 -12.91 -12.36
CA LEU A 165 -10.48 -12.01 -11.80
C LEU A 165 -10.02 -12.48 -10.42
N PRO A 166 -8.72 -12.40 -10.12
CA PRO A 166 -8.17 -12.85 -8.84
C PRO A 166 -8.57 -11.91 -7.70
N ILE A 167 -9.22 -12.43 -6.68
CA ILE A 167 -9.59 -11.70 -5.47
C ILE A 167 -9.18 -12.45 -4.22
N MET A 168 -8.60 -11.74 -3.27
CA MET A 168 -8.22 -12.30 -1.99
C MET A 168 -9.45 -12.55 -1.11
N GLU A 169 -9.40 -13.58 -0.29
CA GLU A 169 -10.42 -13.83 0.74
C GLU A 169 -10.33 -12.85 1.89
N THR A 170 -9.12 -12.40 2.19
CA THR A 170 -8.85 -11.41 3.24
C THR A 170 -9.47 -10.07 2.88
N ARG A 171 -10.11 -9.44 3.88
CA ARG A 171 -10.76 -8.13 3.76
C ARG A 171 -10.16 -7.17 4.78
N ILE A 172 -10.02 -5.91 4.42
CA ILE A 172 -9.64 -4.84 5.35
C ILE A 172 -10.90 -4.09 5.78
N MET A 173 -11.20 -4.18 7.07
CA MET A 173 -12.39 -3.53 7.61
C MET A 173 -12.23 -2.02 7.71
N ASP A 174 -13.33 -1.28 7.51
CA ASP A 174 -13.34 0.15 7.80
C ASP A 174 -13.16 0.39 9.30
N SER A 175 -12.25 1.28 9.63
CA SER A 175 -12.04 1.71 11.01
C SER A 175 -11.97 3.22 11.12
N LYS A 176 -12.85 3.78 11.94
CA LYS A 176 -12.82 5.20 12.28
C LYS A 176 -11.51 5.63 12.93
N ARG A 177 -10.73 4.69 13.50
CA ARG A 177 -9.43 4.97 14.13
C ARG A 177 -8.43 5.48 13.12
N PHE A 178 -8.45 4.98 11.87
CA PHE A 178 -7.60 5.49 10.79
C PHE A 178 -7.96 6.90 10.32
N ARG A 179 -9.15 7.40 10.69
CA ARG A 179 -9.61 8.75 10.31
C ARG A 179 -9.46 9.76 11.44
N LYS A 180 -9.16 9.31 12.66
CA LYS A 180 -8.92 10.20 13.79
C LYS A 180 -7.48 10.71 13.72
N GLU A 181 -7.31 11.93 13.27
CA GLU A 181 -6.05 12.68 13.29
C GLU A 181 -6.08 13.73 14.43
N THR A 182 -6.76 13.43 15.54
CA THR A 182 -6.90 14.37 16.65
C THR A 182 -5.76 14.21 17.65
N ASP A 183 -5.42 15.30 18.33
CA ASP A 183 -4.34 15.43 19.32
C ASP A 183 -4.51 14.57 20.60
N ASP A 184 -5.50 13.70 20.64
CA ASP A 184 -5.74 12.78 21.75
C ASP A 184 -4.67 11.67 21.72
N THR A 185 -3.65 11.91 22.50
CA THR A 185 -2.34 11.26 22.42
C THR A 185 -2.35 9.75 22.67
N GLU A 186 -3.38 9.20 23.31
CA GLU A 186 -3.45 7.78 23.65
C GLU A 186 -4.10 6.91 22.57
N SER A 187 -4.87 7.51 21.66
CA SER A 187 -5.60 6.79 20.60
C SER A 187 -5.10 7.09 19.18
N TYR A 188 -3.97 7.76 19.04
CA TYR A 188 -3.40 8.14 17.75
C TYR A 188 -2.83 6.92 17.01
N VAL A 189 -3.28 6.68 15.80
CA VAL A 189 -2.74 5.64 14.93
C VAL A 189 -1.75 6.26 13.96
N PHE A 190 -0.48 5.88 14.07
CA PHE A 190 0.57 6.32 13.15
C PHE A 190 0.46 5.57 11.83
N ARG A 191 -0.30 6.12 10.91
CA ARG A 191 -0.66 5.50 9.62
C ARG A 191 0.55 5.22 8.72
N SER A 192 1.63 5.96 8.92
CA SER A 192 2.91 5.69 8.22
C SER A 192 3.72 4.55 8.86
N SER A 193 3.14 3.80 9.77
CA SER A 193 3.77 2.65 10.44
C SER A 193 5.06 2.98 11.20
N LEU A 194 5.22 4.19 11.73
CA LEU A 194 6.36 4.55 12.59
C LEU A 194 6.28 3.87 13.95
N LEU A 195 5.07 3.63 14.45
CA LEU A 195 4.82 2.85 15.65
C LEU A 195 3.89 1.68 15.31
N PRO A 196 3.94 0.58 16.07
CA PRO A 196 3.09 -0.56 15.81
C PRO A 196 1.62 -0.16 15.92
N ALA A 197 0.81 -0.67 15.02
CA ALA A 197 -0.64 -0.64 15.21
C ALA A 197 -0.99 -1.50 16.43
N GLU A 198 -2.05 -1.13 17.15
CA GLU A 198 -2.58 -1.99 18.17
C GLU A 198 -3.01 -3.34 17.57
N THR A 199 -2.83 -4.42 18.34
CA THR A 199 -3.13 -5.79 17.91
C THR A 199 -4.56 -5.99 17.36
N GLN A 200 -5.50 -5.13 17.75
CA GLN A 200 -6.87 -5.15 17.25
C GLN A 200 -7.05 -4.58 15.83
N LEU A 201 -6.00 -3.98 15.26
CA LEU A 201 -6.00 -3.40 13.91
C LEU A 201 -5.21 -4.27 12.92
N MET A 202 -4.55 -5.29 13.41
CA MET A 202 -3.86 -6.32 12.62
C MET A 202 -4.73 -7.57 12.46
#